data_a81c10d86560958952e73d99347a547c
#
_entry.id   a81c10d86560958952e73d99347a547c
#
_cell.length_a   1.000
_cell.length_b   1.000
_cell.length_c   1.000
_cell.angle_alpha   90.00
_cell.angle_beta   90.00
_cell.angle_gamma   90.00
#
_symmetry.space_group_name_H-M   'P 1'
#
loop_
_entity.id
_entity.type
_entity.pdbx_description
1 polymer ?
#
loop_
_entity_poly.entity_id
_entity_poly.type
_entity_poly.pdbx_seq_one_letter_code
_entity_poly.pdbx_strand_id
1 'polypeptide(L)'
;RAWGRARVTVKYADGTNQALSYYVTKPASQVVSDLGNFLFTKQWFDKPGDPFGRSPSVMSYDRAKDAIVEQDARVWIAGLGDEGGSGSWLAAGMKLFGQPTKAEVDKYERFIDGVLWGGIQYSDGERKYGVRKSLLYYDPKDKPDFPYDPKLNWTTWTSWNKEASESTGRAYNYVHVVGAYWSMYRVARNHEGLATKHTWDWYLDQAYQTMMFLTDPAKKVGYTNVGLMGASAFTETLADMKREGWTEKVAALETRMKMRADRWAAQAYPFGSEMAWDSTGQEEVYAWTRHFGHNPQSLTAINSIIGYMPLVPHWGYNGAARRYWDFIYAGAPGSRYERQLHHYGSGLNAIPVLARYREQPDDLHLLRIGYAGTMGALTNIDQEGFASVAFHAFPESLKWDAYSGDYGPNFLGHALNSATYVINHPEFGWQAFGGNVSVSGARVTVDVVDSLRKRVYIAPLG
;
A
#
# COMPACT_ATOMS: atom_id res chain seq x y z
N ARG A 1 7.76 -27.34 9.33
CA ARG A 1 8.65 -26.29 8.80
C ARG A 1 8.57 -25.11 9.74
N ALA A 2 9.74 -24.52 10.07
CA ALA A 2 9.78 -23.34 10.92
C ALA A 2 9.35 -22.09 10.12
N TRP A 3 8.59 -21.19 10.72
CA TRP A 3 8.30 -19.85 10.20
C TRP A 3 9.53 -18.95 10.34
N GLY A 4 9.78 -18.10 9.38
CA GLY A 4 10.80 -17.07 9.46
C GLY A 4 11.93 -17.24 8.47
N ARG A 5 13.07 -16.64 8.78
CA ARG A 5 14.22 -16.60 7.88
C ARG A 5 14.86 -17.97 7.69
N ALA A 6 15.10 -18.34 6.45
CA ALA A 6 15.93 -19.47 6.05
C ALA A 6 17.08 -18.99 5.16
N ARG A 7 18.27 -19.54 5.35
CA ARG A 7 19.46 -19.19 4.56
C ARG A 7 20.08 -20.44 3.98
N VAL A 8 20.33 -20.40 2.68
CA VAL A 8 21.09 -21.43 1.97
C VAL A 8 22.43 -20.82 1.55
N THR A 9 23.52 -21.50 1.90
CA THR A 9 24.86 -21.07 1.49
C THR A 9 25.45 -22.10 0.51
N VAL A 10 25.79 -21.66 -0.67
CA VAL A 10 26.50 -22.43 -1.67
C VAL A 10 27.98 -22.11 -1.55
N LYS A 11 28.81 -23.12 -1.36
CA LYS A 11 30.28 -22.99 -1.35
C LYS A 11 30.83 -23.52 -2.67
N TYR A 12 31.62 -22.73 -3.32
CA TYR A 12 32.26 -23.07 -4.58
C TYR A 12 33.63 -23.71 -4.36
N ALA A 13 34.12 -24.44 -5.38
CA ALA A 13 35.42 -25.13 -5.32
C ALA A 13 36.60 -24.18 -5.20
N ASP A 14 36.47 -22.93 -5.63
CA ASP A 14 37.49 -21.86 -5.51
C ASP A 14 37.55 -21.22 -4.12
N GLY A 15 36.74 -21.71 -3.17
CA GLY A 15 36.65 -21.19 -1.81
C GLY A 15 35.69 -20.00 -1.64
N THR A 16 35.12 -19.47 -2.70
CA THR A 16 34.07 -18.45 -2.61
C THR A 16 32.74 -19.02 -2.14
N ASN A 17 31.84 -18.18 -1.70
CA ASN A 17 30.49 -18.60 -1.33
C ASN A 17 29.45 -17.58 -1.71
N GLN A 18 28.23 -18.05 -1.93
CA GLN A 18 27.03 -17.25 -2.14
C GLN A 18 25.95 -17.68 -1.17
N ALA A 19 25.30 -16.72 -0.52
CA ALA A 19 24.17 -17.01 0.36
C ALA A 19 22.88 -16.51 -0.28
N LEU A 20 21.85 -17.37 -0.25
CA LEU A 20 20.48 -17.04 -0.63
C LEU A 20 19.63 -17.03 0.63
N SER A 21 18.85 -15.99 0.80
CA SER A 21 17.96 -15.81 1.95
C SER A 21 16.50 -15.91 1.51
N TYR A 22 15.74 -16.68 2.26
CA TYR A 22 14.31 -16.90 2.06
C TYR A 22 13.55 -16.58 3.34
N TYR A 23 12.29 -16.26 3.21
CA TYR A 23 11.36 -16.14 4.31
C TYR A 23 10.29 -17.22 4.19
N VAL A 24 10.20 -18.10 5.18
CA VAL A 24 9.25 -19.22 5.20
C VAL A 24 7.97 -18.76 5.89
N THR A 25 6.85 -18.86 5.19
CA THR A 25 5.53 -18.49 5.69
C THR A 25 4.53 -19.65 5.51
N LYS A 26 3.31 -19.48 5.99
CA LYS A 26 2.15 -20.25 5.52
C LYS A 26 1.91 -19.96 4.01
N PRO A 27 1.09 -20.75 3.31
CA PRO A 27 0.63 -20.36 1.98
C PRO A 27 0.08 -18.93 1.95
N ALA A 28 0.33 -18.18 0.88
CA ALA A 28 -0.04 -16.77 0.78
C ALA A 28 -1.53 -16.51 1.07
N SER A 29 -2.41 -17.40 0.59
CA SER A 29 -3.85 -17.31 0.89
C SER A 29 -4.18 -17.38 2.37
N GLN A 30 -3.46 -18.22 3.12
CA GLN A 30 -3.66 -18.33 4.57
C GLN A 30 -3.09 -17.11 5.30
N VAL A 31 -1.92 -16.60 4.88
CA VAL A 31 -1.34 -15.36 5.44
C VAL A 31 -2.31 -14.19 5.29
N VAL A 32 -2.94 -14.05 4.12
CA VAL A 32 -3.92 -12.99 3.85
C VAL A 32 -5.21 -13.20 4.66
N SER A 33 -5.64 -14.44 4.84
CA SER A 33 -6.79 -14.77 5.70
C SER A 33 -6.51 -14.41 7.17
N ASP A 34 -5.32 -14.75 7.66
CA ASP A 34 -4.90 -14.43 9.03
C ASP A 34 -4.80 -12.92 9.24
N LEU A 35 -4.27 -12.18 8.24
CA LEU A 35 -4.27 -10.72 8.25
C LEU A 35 -5.69 -10.15 8.39
N GLY A 36 -6.63 -10.61 7.58
CA GLY A 36 -8.03 -10.17 7.66
C GLY A 36 -8.62 -10.43 9.03
N ASN A 37 -8.43 -11.64 9.56
CA ASN A 37 -8.89 -11.97 10.91
C ASN A 37 -8.30 -11.02 11.97
N PHE A 38 -7.01 -10.71 11.91
CA PHE A 38 -6.36 -9.81 12.86
C PHE A 38 -6.92 -8.38 12.74
N LEU A 39 -7.03 -7.85 11.51
CA LEU A 39 -7.56 -6.52 11.25
C LEU A 39 -9.01 -6.34 11.75
N PHE A 40 -9.87 -7.32 11.49
CA PHE A 40 -11.29 -7.22 11.85
C PHE A 40 -11.63 -7.76 13.25
N THR A 41 -10.63 -8.22 14.03
CA THR A 41 -10.81 -8.60 15.43
C THR A 41 -9.95 -7.76 16.35
N LYS A 42 -8.63 -7.93 16.32
CA LYS A 42 -7.68 -7.26 17.22
C LYS A 42 -7.54 -5.76 16.97
N GLN A 43 -7.65 -5.33 15.70
CA GLN A 43 -7.57 -3.91 15.30
C GLN A 43 -8.95 -3.27 15.10
N TRP A 44 -10.04 -4.03 15.29
CA TRP A 44 -11.38 -3.50 15.17
C TRP A 44 -11.76 -2.69 16.42
N PHE A 45 -11.86 -1.38 16.22
CA PHE A 45 -12.24 -0.41 17.25
C PHE A 45 -13.75 -0.15 17.15
N ASP A 46 -14.52 -0.71 18.10
CA ASP A 46 -15.97 -0.54 18.17
C ASP A 46 -16.33 -0.01 19.56
N LYS A 47 -16.12 1.30 19.76
CA LYS A 47 -16.31 2.00 21.03
C LYS A 47 -17.34 3.11 20.83
N PRO A 48 -18.63 2.85 21.03
CA PRO A 48 -19.65 3.88 20.90
C PRO A 48 -19.37 5.09 21.77
N GLY A 49 -19.60 6.27 21.21
CA GLY A 49 -19.35 7.52 21.94
C GLY A 49 -17.87 7.98 21.94
N ASP A 50 -17.02 7.42 21.09
CA ASP A 50 -15.66 7.96 20.90
C ASP A 50 -15.74 9.45 20.58
N PRO A 51 -15.09 10.34 21.39
CA PRO A 51 -15.25 11.79 21.29
C PRO A 51 -14.68 12.41 20.02
N PHE A 52 -13.93 11.63 19.22
CA PHE A 52 -13.36 12.02 17.95
C PHE A 52 -14.06 11.37 16.74
N GLY A 53 -15.10 10.58 16.97
CA GLY A 53 -15.89 9.94 15.90
C GLY A 53 -15.12 8.88 15.10
N ARG A 54 -14.17 8.17 15.72
CA ARG A 54 -13.33 7.16 15.08
C ARG A 54 -13.92 5.75 15.09
N SER A 55 -15.06 5.55 15.71
CA SER A 55 -15.72 4.26 15.89
C SER A 55 -16.98 4.16 15.02
N PRO A 56 -17.19 3.02 14.31
CA PRO A 56 -16.31 1.86 14.25
C PRO A 56 -15.22 1.99 13.17
N SER A 57 -14.03 1.44 13.42
CA SER A 57 -12.94 1.47 12.43
C SER A 57 -11.89 0.37 12.66
N VAL A 58 -11.00 0.19 11.69
CA VAL A 58 -9.76 -0.59 11.85
C VAL A 58 -8.62 0.37 12.16
N MET A 59 -8.11 0.32 13.37
CA MET A 59 -7.10 1.25 13.87
C MET A 59 -5.69 0.65 13.88
N SER A 60 -4.69 1.51 13.99
CA SER A 60 -3.31 1.09 14.20
C SER A 60 -3.15 0.33 15.53
N TYR A 61 -2.21 -0.59 15.56
CA TYR A 61 -1.99 -1.53 16.67
C TYR A 61 -0.54 -1.51 17.14
N ASP A 62 -0.34 -1.62 18.42
CA ASP A 62 0.96 -1.76 19.06
C ASP A 62 1.10 -3.20 19.59
N ARG A 63 1.86 -4.03 18.88
CA ARG A 63 2.09 -5.44 19.22
C ARG A 63 2.83 -5.60 20.54
N ALA A 64 3.66 -4.64 20.92
CA ALA A 64 4.39 -4.68 22.19
C ALA A 64 3.46 -4.51 23.40
N LYS A 65 2.35 -3.82 23.21
CA LYS A 65 1.32 -3.59 24.22
C LYS A 65 0.10 -4.52 24.07
N ASP A 66 0.04 -5.27 22.96
CA ASP A 66 -1.12 -6.08 22.54
C ASP A 66 -2.42 -5.24 22.55
N ALA A 67 -2.37 -4.04 22.00
CA ALA A 67 -3.47 -3.08 22.07
C ALA A 67 -3.58 -2.17 20.85
N ILE A 68 -4.81 -1.70 20.59
CA ILE A 68 -5.09 -0.61 19.67
C ILE A 68 -4.42 0.67 20.15
N VAL A 69 -3.87 1.46 19.21
CA VAL A 69 -3.29 2.77 19.51
C VAL A 69 -4.40 3.81 19.54
N GLU A 70 -5.00 4.02 20.70
CA GLU A 70 -6.08 5.00 20.88
C GLU A 70 -5.57 6.44 20.98
N GLN A 71 -4.32 6.65 21.41
CA GLN A 71 -3.66 7.94 21.50
C GLN A 71 -2.19 7.83 21.06
N ASP A 72 -1.71 8.82 20.31
CA ASP A 72 -0.31 9.02 19.94
C ASP A 72 -0.07 10.52 19.74
N ALA A 73 1.10 11.02 20.12
CA ALA A 73 1.47 12.43 19.93
C ALA A 73 1.56 12.81 18.43
N ARG A 74 1.75 11.82 17.55
CA ARG A 74 1.53 11.93 16.11
C ARG A 74 0.04 11.68 15.86
N VAL A 75 -0.75 12.72 15.98
CA VAL A 75 -2.21 12.60 16.08
C VAL A 75 -2.85 11.82 14.92
N TRP A 76 -2.26 11.83 13.73
CA TRP A 76 -2.80 11.09 12.59
C TRP A 76 -2.77 9.57 12.78
N ILE A 77 -1.85 9.01 13.59
CA ILE A 77 -1.79 7.55 13.83
C ILE A 77 -3.07 7.07 14.49
N ALA A 78 -3.43 7.68 15.61
CA ALA A 78 -4.67 7.34 16.31
C ALA A 78 -5.90 8.08 15.73
N GLY A 79 -5.68 9.01 14.80
CA GLY A 79 -6.70 9.80 14.13
C GLY A 79 -7.10 9.29 12.74
N LEU A 80 -6.71 8.09 12.37
CA LEU A 80 -7.06 7.43 11.11
C LEU A 80 -6.58 8.19 9.85
N GLY A 81 -5.59 9.07 10.01
CA GLY A 81 -5.05 9.89 8.94
C GLY A 81 -3.65 9.47 8.51
N ASP A 82 -3.20 10.08 7.41
CA ASP A 82 -1.92 9.78 6.75
C ASP A 82 -1.64 8.26 6.65
N GLU A 83 -0.42 7.87 6.38
CA GLU A 83 -0.05 6.46 6.22
C GLU A 83 -0.15 5.70 7.54
N GLY A 84 0.31 6.33 8.64
CA GLY A 84 0.40 5.69 9.94
C GLY A 84 -0.95 5.40 10.60
N GLY A 85 -1.99 6.12 10.28
CA GLY A 85 -3.34 5.90 10.79
C GLY A 85 -4.27 5.23 9.80
N SER A 86 -4.13 5.57 8.51
CA SER A 86 -4.97 5.01 7.45
C SER A 86 -4.51 3.63 6.98
N GLY A 87 -3.26 3.27 7.24
CA GLY A 87 -2.68 2.01 6.77
C GLY A 87 -3.49 0.79 7.12
N SER A 88 -4.02 0.71 8.34
CA SER A 88 -4.77 -0.45 8.80
C SER A 88 -6.11 -0.62 8.08
N TRP A 89 -6.90 0.45 7.95
CA TRP A 89 -8.18 0.34 7.23
C TRP A 89 -8.00 0.23 5.71
N LEU A 90 -6.90 0.76 5.15
CA LEU A 90 -6.55 0.52 3.75
C LEU A 90 -6.20 -0.96 3.52
N ALA A 91 -5.38 -1.57 4.39
CA ALA A 91 -5.06 -3.00 4.32
C ALA A 91 -6.33 -3.86 4.40
N ALA A 92 -7.28 -3.48 5.28
CA ALA A 92 -8.57 -4.15 5.38
C ALA A 92 -9.36 -4.11 4.06
N GLY A 93 -9.49 -2.94 3.44
CA GLY A 93 -10.12 -2.81 2.12
C GLY A 93 -9.42 -3.64 1.05
N MET A 94 -8.09 -3.62 0.99
CA MET A 94 -7.32 -4.40 0.04
C MET A 94 -7.44 -5.91 0.27
N LYS A 95 -7.59 -6.37 1.50
CA LYS A 95 -7.89 -7.77 1.82
C LYS A 95 -9.27 -8.16 1.29
N LEU A 96 -10.28 -7.32 1.51
CA LEU A 96 -11.64 -7.55 1.01
C LEU A 96 -11.70 -7.59 -0.52
N PHE A 97 -10.95 -6.75 -1.19
CA PHE A 97 -10.84 -6.78 -2.65
C PHE A 97 -10.51 -8.17 -3.21
N GLY A 98 -9.62 -8.92 -2.55
CA GLY A 98 -9.15 -10.21 -3.02
C GLY A 98 -9.77 -11.43 -2.33
N GLN A 99 -10.13 -11.29 -1.05
CA GLN A 99 -10.70 -12.37 -0.22
C GLN A 99 -11.82 -11.83 0.67
N PRO A 100 -12.97 -11.39 0.11
CA PRO A 100 -14.06 -10.90 0.94
C PRO A 100 -14.74 -12.02 1.72
N THR A 101 -15.13 -11.72 2.96
CA THR A 101 -16.09 -12.50 3.73
C THR A 101 -17.25 -11.59 4.14
N LYS A 102 -18.48 -12.15 4.26
CA LYS A 102 -19.65 -11.32 4.60
C LYS A 102 -19.45 -10.55 5.91
N ALA A 103 -18.91 -11.20 6.94
CA ALA A 103 -18.73 -10.59 8.25
C ALA A 103 -17.71 -9.42 8.23
N GLU A 104 -16.64 -9.54 7.45
CA GLU A 104 -15.66 -8.47 7.30
C GLU A 104 -16.18 -7.33 6.44
N VAL A 105 -16.91 -7.65 5.36
CA VAL A 105 -17.57 -6.65 4.50
C VAL A 105 -18.57 -5.83 5.30
N ASP A 106 -19.41 -6.47 6.12
CA ASP A 106 -20.39 -5.77 6.97
C ASP A 106 -19.71 -4.79 7.94
N LYS A 107 -18.59 -5.18 8.54
CA LYS A 107 -17.81 -4.30 9.39
C LYS A 107 -17.23 -3.13 8.59
N TYR A 108 -16.71 -3.40 7.40
CA TYR A 108 -16.08 -2.37 6.58
C TYR A 108 -17.13 -1.37 6.02
N GLU A 109 -18.33 -1.83 5.68
CA GLU A 109 -19.46 -0.95 5.34
C GLU A 109 -19.86 -0.05 6.53
N ARG A 110 -19.86 -0.60 7.76
CA ARG A 110 -20.07 0.22 8.98
C ARG A 110 -18.98 1.29 9.16
N PHE A 111 -17.73 0.95 8.87
CA PHE A 111 -16.64 1.93 8.88
C PHE A 111 -16.85 3.03 7.83
N ILE A 112 -17.19 2.65 6.59
CA ILE A 112 -17.44 3.64 5.53
C ILE A 112 -18.56 4.59 5.91
N ASP A 113 -19.71 4.10 6.35
CA ASP A 113 -20.87 4.92 6.66
C ASP A 113 -20.71 5.73 7.94
N GLY A 114 -20.04 5.16 8.95
CA GLY A 114 -19.96 5.76 10.28
C GLY A 114 -18.74 6.66 10.50
N VAL A 115 -17.67 6.44 9.74
CA VAL A 115 -16.38 7.09 10.02
C VAL A 115 -15.72 7.66 8.76
N LEU A 116 -15.71 6.91 7.65
CA LEU A 116 -15.02 7.40 6.46
C LEU A 116 -15.80 8.55 5.81
N TRP A 117 -17.06 8.30 5.45
CA TRP A 117 -17.95 9.29 4.83
C TRP A 117 -18.64 10.16 5.88
N GLY A 118 -18.28 11.44 5.93
CA GLY A 118 -18.72 12.39 6.95
C GLY A 118 -17.69 12.64 8.05
N GLY A 119 -16.90 11.62 8.39
CA GLY A 119 -15.81 11.72 9.38
C GLY A 119 -14.46 12.05 8.73
N ILE A 120 -13.73 11.06 8.26
CA ILE A 120 -12.43 11.25 7.59
C ILE A 120 -12.58 12.13 6.35
N GLN A 121 -13.59 11.88 5.55
CA GLN A 121 -13.93 12.66 4.37
C GLN A 121 -15.17 13.50 4.62
N TYR A 122 -15.14 14.78 4.24
CA TYR A 122 -16.33 15.64 4.30
C TYR A 122 -17.40 15.16 3.32
N SER A 123 -18.64 15.03 3.81
CA SER A 123 -19.80 14.58 3.02
C SER A 123 -20.66 15.72 2.50
N ASP A 124 -20.43 16.96 2.95
CA ASP A 124 -21.25 18.12 2.60
C ASP A 124 -20.44 19.43 2.56
N GLY A 125 -21.15 20.52 2.27
CA GLY A 125 -20.61 21.88 2.23
C GLY A 125 -19.52 22.09 1.17
N GLU A 126 -18.78 23.18 1.31
CA GLU A 126 -17.72 23.58 0.37
C GLU A 126 -16.54 22.60 0.35
N ARG A 127 -16.34 21.85 1.45
CA ARG A 127 -15.28 20.85 1.60
C ARG A 127 -15.72 19.45 1.24
N LYS A 128 -16.93 19.23 0.72
CA LYS A 128 -17.38 17.91 0.29
C LYS A 128 -16.34 17.21 -0.58
N TYR A 129 -16.04 15.95 -0.29
CA TYR A 129 -14.97 15.10 -0.83
C TYR A 129 -13.54 15.46 -0.38
N GLY A 130 -13.35 16.55 0.36
CA GLY A 130 -12.08 16.85 1.00
C GLY A 130 -11.77 15.87 2.14
N VAL A 131 -10.51 15.50 2.29
CA VAL A 131 -10.07 14.51 3.29
C VAL A 131 -9.33 15.22 4.41
N ARG A 132 -9.79 15.03 5.65
CA ARG A 132 -9.15 15.55 6.86
C ARG A 132 -7.79 14.89 7.07
N LYS A 133 -6.86 15.63 7.68
CA LYS A 133 -5.55 15.09 8.02
C LYS A 133 -5.61 14.09 9.18
N SER A 134 -6.54 14.31 10.14
CA SER A 134 -6.72 13.45 11.30
C SER A 134 -8.08 13.69 11.95
N LEU A 135 -8.67 12.65 12.53
CA LEU A 135 -9.84 12.80 13.41
C LEU A 135 -9.41 13.11 14.85
N LEU A 136 -8.33 12.48 15.35
CA LEU A 136 -7.73 12.85 16.63
C LEU A 136 -6.94 14.15 16.49
N TYR A 137 -7.01 14.98 17.49
CA TYR A 137 -6.22 16.21 17.63
C TYR A 137 -5.92 16.48 19.11
N TYR A 138 -4.91 17.30 19.38
CA TYR A 138 -4.60 17.77 20.71
C TYR A 138 -5.10 19.20 20.88
N ASP A 139 -6.26 19.34 21.49
CA ASP A 139 -6.85 20.64 21.81
C ASP A 139 -7.65 20.56 23.12
N PRO A 140 -6.98 20.71 24.28
CA PRO A 140 -7.65 20.64 25.58
C PRO A 140 -8.73 21.70 25.80
N LYS A 141 -8.75 22.77 25.00
CA LYS A 141 -9.81 23.79 25.09
C LYS A 141 -11.10 23.31 24.40
N ASP A 142 -10.96 22.61 23.30
CA ASP A 142 -12.09 22.02 22.55
C ASP A 142 -12.58 20.71 23.20
N LYS A 143 -11.68 19.95 23.82
CA LYS A 143 -11.96 18.66 24.47
C LYS A 143 -11.48 18.65 25.91
N PRO A 144 -12.05 19.49 26.79
CA PRO A 144 -11.57 19.62 28.18
C PRO A 144 -11.74 18.34 29.00
N ASP A 145 -12.75 17.53 28.70
CA ASP A 145 -13.05 16.30 29.43
C ASP A 145 -12.37 15.06 28.85
N PHE A 146 -11.64 15.17 27.73
CA PHE A 146 -10.92 14.05 27.16
C PHE A 146 -9.62 13.81 27.94
N PRO A 147 -9.39 12.57 28.43
CA PRO A 147 -8.20 12.26 29.22
C PRO A 147 -6.99 12.04 28.31
N TYR A 148 -6.39 13.12 27.84
CA TYR A 148 -5.14 13.02 27.09
C TYR A 148 -4.06 12.36 27.93
N ASP A 149 -3.38 11.33 27.37
CA ASP A 149 -2.34 10.59 28.09
C ASP A 149 -1.16 11.52 28.45
N PRO A 150 -0.91 11.79 29.74
CA PRO A 150 0.15 12.70 30.17
C PRO A 150 1.57 12.14 29.93
N LYS A 151 1.70 10.87 29.56
CA LYS A 151 2.98 10.26 29.20
C LYS A 151 3.39 10.59 27.78
N LEU A 152 2.47 11.06 26.93
CA LEU A 152 2.76 11.49 25.56
C LEU A 152 3.24 12.95 25.55
N ASN A 153 4.22 13.23 24.70
CA ASN A 153 4.69 14.59 24.52
C ASN A 153 3.81 15.34 23.50
N TRP A 154 2.80 16.03 23.98
CA TRP A 154 1.86 16.81 23.17
C TRP A 154 2.43 18.16 22.69
N THR A 155 3.70 18.49 22.99
CA THR A 155 4.33 19.74 22.55
C THR A 155 5.11 19.59 21.23
N THR A 156 5.05 18.43 20.60
CA THR A 156 5.71 18.18 19.31
C THR A 156 4.94 18.83 18.15
N TRP A 157 5.62 19.07 17.04
CA TRP A 157 5.00 19.58 15.81
C TRP A 157 3.93 18.63 15.23
N THR A 158 3.91 17.38 15.68
CA THR A 158 2.99 16.33 15.24
C THR A 158 1.66 16.32 16.01
N SER A 159 1.60 17.03 17.12
CA SER A 159 0.41 17.13 17.98
C SER A 159 -0.49 18.28 17.50
N TRP A 160 -1.09 18.08 16.34
CA TRP A 160 -1.93 19.11 15.71
C TRP A 160 -3.17 19.43 16.51
N ASN A 161 -3.55 20.71 16.52
CA ASN A 161 -4.82 21.17 17.05
C ASN A 161 -5.98 20.80 16.09
N LYS A 162 -7.20 21.13 16.48
CA LYS A 162 -8.41 20.85 15.71
C LYS A 162 -8.34 21.43 14.28
N GLU A 163 -8.00 22.70 14.14
CA GLU A 163 -7.95 23.38 12.83
C GLU A 163 -6.97 22.69 11.87
N ALA A 164 -5.76 22.40 12.34
CA ALA A 164 -4.74 21.73 11.54
C ALA A 164 -5.15 20.29 11.16
N SER A 165 -5.79 19.55 12.07
CA SER A 165 -6.27 18.18 11.86
C SER A 165 -7.44 18.13 10.88
N GLU A 166 -8.35 19.09 10.93
CA GLU A 166 -9.51 19.18 10.03
C GLU A 166 -9.18 19.77 8.65
N SER A 167 -7.94 20.22 8.43
CA SER A 167 -7.52 20.75 7.12
C SER A 167 -7.51 19.64 6.06
N THR A 168 -7.74 20.02 4.80
CA THR A 168 -7.83 19.09 3.66
C THR A 168 -6.60 19.12 2.76
N GLY A 169 -5.50 19.69 3.23
CA GLY A 169 -4.31 20.03 2.43
C GLY A 169 -3.27 18.91 2.28
N ARG A 170 -3.54 17.66 2.68
CA ARG A 170 -2.56 16.56 2.61
C ARG A 170 -2.94 15.56 1.52
N ALA A 171 -2.27 15.61 0.36
CA ALA A 171 -2.59 14.78 -0.80
C ALA A 171 -2.52 13.26 -0.53
N TYR A 172 -1.59 12.81 0.29
CA TYR A 172 -1.42 11.38 0.61
C TYR A 172 -2.67 10.76 1.24
N ASN A 173 -3.43 11.50 2.03
CA ASN A 173 -4.66 11.00 2.66
C ASN A 173 -5.73 10.61 1.63
N TYR A 174 -5.80 11.32 0.50
CA TYR A 174 -6.78 11.05 -0.55
C TYR A 174 -6.56 9.71 -1.23
N VAL A 175 -5.30 9.30 -1.39
CA VAL A 175 -4.96 8.00 -1.99
C VAL A 175 -5.58 6.84 -1.20
N HIS A 176 -5.51 6.91 0.13
CA HIS A 176 -6.08 5.87 1.00
C HIS A 176 -7.60 5.81 0.88
N VAL A 177 -8.26 6.97 0.83
CA VAL A 177 -9.72 7.05 0.66
C VAL A 177 -10.16 6.51 -0.69
N VAL A 178 -9.45 6.84 -1.77
CA VAL A 178 -9.69 6.26 -3.10
C VAL A 178 -9.53 4.74 -3.07
N GLY A 179 -8.46 4.25 -2.43
CA GLY A 179 -8.21 2.81 -2.28
C GLY A 179 -9.34 2.09 -1.53
N ALA A 180 -9.87 2.68 -0.47
CA ALA A 180 -10.99 2.14 0.29
C ALA A 180 -12.27 2.03 -0.55
N TYR A 181 -12.66 3.11 -1.21
CA TYR A 181 -13.86 3.09 -2.07
C TYR A 181 -13.69 2.17 -3.27
N TRP A 182 -12.52 2.20 -3.93
CA TRP A 182 -12.27 1.31 -5.06
C TRP A 182 -12.32 -0.17 -4.66
N SER A 183 -11.79 -0.53 -3.49
CA SER A 183 -11.88 -1.92 -3.00
C SER A 183 -13.33 -2.37 -2.81
N MET A 184 -14.17 -1.50 -2.24
CA MET A 184 -15.59 -1.80 -2.05
C MET A 184 -16.40 -1.78 -3.35
N TYR A 185 -16.03 -0.92 -4.31
CA TYR A 185 -16.54 -1.04 -5.68
C TYR A 185 -16.29 -2.45 -6.23
N ARG A 186 -15.07 -2.96 -6.10
CA ARG A 186 -14.71 -4.30 -6.57
C ARG A 186 -15.49 -5.41 -5.86
N VAL A 187 -15.71 -5.28 -4.55
CA VAL A 187 -16.54 -6.21 -3.79
C VAL A 187 -17.99 -6.15 -4.27
N ALA A 188 -18.60 -4.98 -4.27
CA ALA A 188 -20.02 -4.81 -4.64
C ALA A 188 -20.30 -5.22 -6.10
N ARG A 189 -19.35 -5.01 -7.01
CA ARG A 189 -19.48 -5.30 -8.43
C ARG A 189 -19.31 -6.78 -8.78
N ASN A 190 -18.50 -7.51 -8.01
CA ASN A 190 -18.08 -8.87 -8.37
C ASN A 190 -18.57 -9.96 -7.41
N HIS A 191 -19.15 -9.60 -6.26
CA HIS A 191 -19.62 -10.54 -5.25
C HIS A 191 -21.06 -10.20 -4.82
N GLU A 192 -22.01 -10.84 -5.47
CA GLU A 192 -23.43 -10.62 -5.19
C GLU A 192 -23.77 -10.84 -3.72
N GLY A 193 -24.51 -9.89 -3.14
CA GLY A 193 -25.01 -9.97 -1.76
C GLY A 193 -23.98 -9.73 -0.66
N LEU A 194 -22.70 -9.52 -0.97
CA LEU A 194 -21.71 -9.20 0.08
C LEU A 194 -21.79 -7.74 0.52
N ALA A 195 -21.77 -6.79 -0.40
CA ALA A 195 -22.00 -5.38 -0.09
C ALA A 195 -23.49 -5.06 -0.17
N THR A 196 -24.04 -4.44 0.88
CA THR A 196 -25.50 -4.24 1.03
C THR A 196 -25.91 -2.81 1.34
N LYS A 197 -24.96 -1.95 1.71
CA LYS A 197 -25.25 -0.56 2.09
C LYS A 197 -25.32 0.38 0.90
N HIS A 198 -24.38 0.23 -0.03
CA HIS A 198 -24.33 1.04 -1.23
C HIS A 198 -24.11 0.18 -2.46
N THR A 199 -24.53 0.72 -3.61
CA THR A 199 -24.33 0.10 -4.91
C THR A 199 -22.88 0.26 -5.38
N TRP A 200 -22.44 -0.57 -6.32
CA TRP A 200 -21.07 -0.51 -6.83
C TRP A 200 -20.74 0.85 -7.49
N ASP A 201 -21.69 1.46 -8.18
CA ASP A 201 -21.54 2.76 -8.83
C ASP A 201 -21.39 3.89 -7.80
N TRP A 202 -22.06 3.82 -6.65
CA TRP A 202 -21.83 4.75 -5.55
C TRP A 202 -20.36 4.71 -5.07
N TYR A 203 -19.83 3.52 -4.80
CA TYR A 203 -18.43 3.38 -4.37
C TYR A 203 -17.45 3.89 -5.43
N LEU A 204 -17.67 3.57 -6.70
CA LEU A 204 -16.81 4.03 -7.79
C LEU A 204 -16.88 5.54 -7.96
N ASP A 205 -18.08 6.15 -7.77
CA ASP A 205 -18.23 7.60 -7.83
C ASP A 205 -17.52 8.29 -6.67
N GLN A 206 -17.61 7.76 -5.45
CA GLN A 206 -16.86 8.29 -4.31
C GLN A 206 -15.35 8.32 -4.59
N ALA A 207 -14.80 7.26 -5.16
CA ALA A 207 -13.39 7.23 -5.57
C ALA A 207 -13.08 8.31 -6.63
N TYR A 208 -13.92 8.44 -7.65
CA TYR A 208 -13.79 9.45 -8.68
C TYR A 208 -13.83 10.87 -8.12
N GLN A 209 -14.84 11.21 -7.31
CA GLN A 209 -15.01 12.55 -6.73
C GLN A 209 -13.85 12.91 -5.80
N THR A 210 -13.31 11.93 -5.08
CA THR A 210 -12.12 12.12 -4.22
C THR A 210 -10.89 12.51 -5.05
N MET A 211 -10.68 11.84 -6.19
CA MET A 211 -9.58 12.19 -7.12
C MET A 211 -9.79 13.57 -7.76
N MET A 212 -11.04 13.92 -8.11
CA MET A 212 -11.37 15.22 -8.68
C MET A 212 -11.15 16.36 -7.68
N PHE A 213 -11.51 16.16 -6.40
CA PHE A 213 -11.21 17.14 -5.35
C PHE A 213 -9.69 17.31 -5.17
N LEU A 214 -8.95 16.19 -5.03
CA LEU A 214 -7.49 16.21 -4.87
C LEU A 214 -6.79 17.02 -5.98
N THR A 215 -7.23 16.86 -7.21
CA THR A 215 -6.57 17.42 -8.40
C THR A 215 -7.13 18.77 -8.83
N ASP A 216 -8.12 19.30 -8.12
CA ASP A 216 -8.66 20.63 -8.37
C ASP A 216 -7.72 21.72 -7.82
N PRO A 217 -7.12 22.57 -8.68
CA PRO A 217 -6.25 23.66 -8.23
C PRO A 217 -6.92 24.62 -7.25
N ALA A 218 -8.24 24.82 -7.36
CA ALA A 218 -8.99 25.69 -6.47
C ALA A 218 -9.05 25.20 -5.02
N LYS A 219 -8.90 23.88 -4.82
CA LYS A 219 -8.92 23.24 -3.48
C LYS A 219 -7.58 23.37 -2.74
N LYS A 220 -6.50 23.77 -3.44
CA LYS A 220 -5.17 24.05 -2.88
C LYS A 220 -4.62 22.88 -2.02
N VAL A 221 -4.87 21.64 -2.44
CA VAL A 221 -4.29 20.47 -1.78
C VAL A 221 -2.78 20.49 -2.00
N GLY A 222 -2.01 20.36 -0.91
CA GLY A 222 -0.54 20.33 -0.97
C GLY A 222 0.00 19.00 -1.50
N TYR A 223 1.27 18.99 -1.90
CA TYR A 223 1.99 17.79 -2.43
C TYR A 223 1.43 17.20 -3.72
N THR A 224 0.56 17.91 -4.42
CA THR A 224 0.04 17.45 -5.72
C THR A 224 1.05 17.56 -6.86
N ASN A 225 2.22 18.12 -6.61
CA ASN A 225 3.31 18.27 -7.56
C ASN A 225 4.27 17.07 -7.61
N VAL A 226 4.22 16.18 -6.64
CA VAL A 226 5.00 14.94 -6.59
C VAL A 226 4.12 13.72 -6.82
N GLY A 227 4.73 12.56 -7.09
CA GLY A 227 4.02 11.29 -7.12
C GLY A 227 3.56 10.91 -5.71
N LEU A 228 2.39 10.32 -5.62
CA LEU A 228 1.78 9.95 -4.34
C LEU A 228 1.91 8.44 -4.13
N MET A 229 2.33 8.06 -2.95
CA MET A 229 2.46 6.67 -2.55
C MET A 229 1.09 5.96 -2.56
N GLY A 230 1.01 4.83 -3.25
CA GLY A 230 -0.23 4.06 -3.40
C GLY A 230 -1.17 4.57 -4.51
N ALA A 231 -0.80 5.62 -5.25
CA ALA A 231 -1.67 6.20 -6.28
C ALA A 231 -1.86 5.32 -7.52
N SER A 232 -1.25 4.14 -7.58
CA SER A 232 -1.65 3.09 -8.54
C SER A 232 -3.14 2.72 -8.40
N ALA A 233 -3.76 2.95 -7.25
CA ALA A 233 -5.20 2.85 -7.08
C ALA A 233 -5.99 3.78 -8.04
N PHE A 234 -5.41 4.93 -8.43
CA PHE A 234 -6.04 5.86 -9.37
C PHE A 234 -6.12 5.27 -10.78
N THR A 235 -5.05 4.61 -11.24
CA THR A 235 -5.03 3.97 -12.56
C THR A 235 -5.98 2.79 -12.62
N GLU A 236 -6.09 2.02 -11.55
CA GLU A 236 -7.07 0.92 -11.44
C GLU A 236 -8.51 1.47 -11.43
N THR A 237 -8.75 2.56 -10.70
CA THR A 237 -10.06 3.23 -10.70
C THR A 237 -10.43 3.74 -12.09
N LEU A 238 -9.50 4.38 -12.80
CA LEU A 238 -9.71 4.84 -14.17
C LEU A 238 -10.03 3.67 -15.11
N ALA A 239 -9.29 2.56 -15.00
CA ALA A 239 -9.53 1.37 -15.81
C ALA A 239 -10.93 0.79 -15.56
N ASP A 240 -11.39 0.77 -14.32
CA ASP A 240 -12.72 0.30 -13.97
C ASP A 240 -13.81 1.28 -14.44
N MET A 241 -13.61 2.60 -14.33
CA MET A 241 -14.53 3.60 -14.90
C MET A 241 -14.69 3.44 -16.42
N LYS A 242 -13.60 3.14 -17.13
CA LYS A 242 -13.64 2.82 -18.58
C LYS A 242 -14.46 1.56 -18.85
N ARG A 243 -14.30 0.53 -18.03
CA ARG A 243 -15.06 -0.73 -18.13
C ARG A 243 -16.54 -0.53 -17.89
N GLU A 244 -16.91 0.35 -16.96
CA GLU A 244 -18.30 0.68 -16.66
C GLU A 244 -18.91 1.73 -17.64
N GLY A 245 -18.14 2.17 -18.66
CA GLY A 245 -18.63 3.08 -19.70
C GLY A 245 -18.82 4.54 -19.27
N TRP A 246 -18.13 5.00 -18.24
CA TRP A 246 -18.25 6.37 -17.70
C TRP A 246 -17.46 7.38 -18.53
N THR A 247 -17.79 7.52 -19.82
CA THR A 247 -16.99 8.27 -20.80
C THR A 247 -16.68 9.70 -20.36
N GLU A 248 -17.66 10.45 -19.89
CA GLU A 248 -17.47 11.87 -19.51
C GLU A 248 -16.58 12.00 -18.26
N LYS A 249 -16.82 11.16 -17.23
CA LYS A 249 -16.02 11.17 -16.01
C LYS A 249 -14.59 10.71 -16.28
N VAL A 250 -14.41 9.73 -17.17
CA VAL A 250 -13.08 9.29 -17.62
C VAL A 250 -12.33 10.43 -18.29
N ALA A 251 -12.94 11.13 -19.25
CA ALA A 251 -12.30 12.26 -19.93
C ALA A 251 -11.92 13.40 -18.97
N ALA A 252 -12.80 13.71 -18.00
CA ALA A 252 -12.54 14.72 -16.98
C ALA A 252 -11.35 14.30 -16.08
N LEU A 253 -11.31 13.07 -15.62
CA LEU A 253 -10.21 12.55 -14.79
C LEU A 253 -8.89 12.51 -15.58
N GLU A 254 -8.90 12.02 -16.81
CA GLU A 254 -7.71 12.00 -17.68
C GLU A 254 -7.14 13.40 -17.90
N THR A 255 -8.01 14.41 -18.07
CA THR A 255 -7.57 15.80 -18.16
C THR A 255 -6.80 16.24 -16.92
N ARG A 256 -7.29 15.91 -15.72
CA ARG A 256 -6.61 16.23 -14.45
C ARG A 256 -5.28 15.48 -14.32
N MET A 257 -5.27 14.19 -14.62
CA MET A 257 -4.06 13.38 -14.51
C MET A 257 -3.01 13.74 -15.56
N LYS A 258 -3.45 14.17 -16.77
CA LYS A 258 -2.54 14.69 -17.79
C LYS A 258 -1.78 15.93 -17.33
N MET A 259 -2.42 16.83 -16.61
CA MET A 259 -1.74 18.02 -16.04
C MET A 259 -0.60 17.60 -15.09
N ARG A 260 -0.78 16.53 -14.33
CA ARG A 260 0.26 15.99 -13.43
C ARG A 260 1.40 15.35 -14.25
N ALA A 261 1.06 14.51 -15.23
CA ALA A 261 2.04 13.87 -16.11
C ALA A 261 2.87 14.89 -16.90
N ASP A 262 2.24 15.92 -17.47
CA ASP A 262 2.92 16.98 -18.21
C ASP A 262 3.89 17.77 -17.32
N ARG A 263 3.52 18.02 -16.06
CA ARG A 263 4.43 18.62 -15.07
C ARG A 263 5.67 17.78 -14.85
N TRP A 264 5.52 16.46 -14.66
CA TRP A 264 6.66 15.56 -14.50
C TRP A 264 7.47 15.41 -15.79
N ALA A 265 6.79 15.42 -16.94
CA ALA A 265 7.45 15.38 -18.25
C ALA A 265 8.38 16.58 -18.51
N ALA A 266 8.08 17.74 -17.90
CA ALA A 266 8.93 18.91 -17.97
C ALA A 266 10.18 18.85 -17.07
N GLN A 267 10.34 17.81 -16.26
CA GLN A 267 11.47 17.62 -15.36
C GLN A 267 12.44 16.60 -15.92
N ALA A 268 13.73 16.86 -15.84
CA ALA A 268 14.78 15.89 -16.20
C ALA A 268 14.76 14.68 -15.26
N TYR A 269 14.48 14.92 -13.99
CA TYR A 269 14.42 13.91 -12.93
C TYR A 269 13.15 14.10 -12.10
N PRO A 270 12.00 13.55 -12.52
CA PRO A 270 10.76 13.67 -11.78
C PRO A 270 10.81 12.87 -10.48
N PHE A 271 10.51 13.53 -9.37
CA PHE A 271 10.44 12.87 -8.07
C PHE A 271 9.07 12.28 -7.81
N GLY A 272 9.08 11.06 -7.26
CA GLY A 272 7.88 10.34 -6.88
C GLY A 272 7.48 10.50 -5.42
N SER A 273 8.14 11.33 -4.61
CA SER A 273 7.80 11.55 -3.21
C SER A 273 8.12 13.00 -2.81
N GLU A 274 7.61 13.43 -1.66
CA GLU A 274 8.00 14.69 -1.03
C GLU A 274 9.48 14.72 -0.63
N MET A 275 10.12 13.55 -0.58
CA MET A 275 11.52 13.36 -0.20
C MET A 275 12.31 12.80 -1.39
N ALA A 276 13.33 13.52 -1.82
CA ALA A 276 14.09 13.19 -3.03
C ALA A 276 14.86 11.85 -2.97
N TRP A 277 15.15 11.35 -1.80
CA TRP A 277 15.83 10.06 -1.57
C TRP A 277 14.90 8.87 -1.40
N ASP A 278 13.61 9.09 -1.50
CA ASP A 278 12.57 8.08 -1.34
C ASP A 278 12.04 7.63 -2.70
N SER A 279 11.99 6.34 -2.93
CA SER A 279 11.45 5.78 -4.16
C SER A 279 9.92 5.62 -4.16
N THR A 280 9.26 5.86 -3.04
CA THR A 280 7.79 5.78 -2.96
C THR A 280 7.13 6.91 -3.76
N GLY A 281 6.01 6.62 -4.41
CA GLY A 281 5.35 7.56 -5.33
C GLY A 281 5.90 7.54 -6.76
N GLN A 282 7.08 6.96 -7.01
CA GLN A 282 7.59 6.75 -8.37
C GLN A 282 6.66 5.88 -9.22
N GLU A 283 5.89 5.02 -8.58
CA GLU A 283 4.85 4.21 -9.23
C GLU A 283 3.83 5.07 -9.96
N GLU A 284 3.36 6.17 -9.34
CA GLU A 284 2.42 7.10 -9.94
C GLU A 284 3.06 7.87 -11.10
N VAL A 285 4.28 8.36 -10.89
CA VAL A 285 5.03 9.07 -11.94
C VAL A 285 5.19 8.16 -13.16
N TYR A 286 5.63 6.93 -12.97
CA TYR A 286 5.73 5.96 -14.06
C TYR A 286 4.38 5.74 -14.76
N ALA A 287 3.32 5.48 -13.98
CA ALA A 287 2.01 5.12 -14.51
C ALA A 287 1.44 6.21 -15.41
N TRP A 288 1.40 7.46 -14.94
CA TRP A 288 0.81 8.55 -15.73
C TRP A 288 1.71 9.06 -16.85
N THR A 289 3.03 9.13 -16.67
CA THR A 289 3.93 9.48 -17.76
C THR A 289 3.88 8.45 -18.89
N ARG A 290 3.78 7.16 -18.54
CA ARG A 290 3.58 6.08 -19.51
C ARG A 290 2.23 6.18 -20.21
N HIS A 291 1.14 6.40 -19.44
CA HIS A 291 -0.22 6.50 -19.95
C HIS A 291 -0.37 7.62 -21.00
N PHE A 292 0.27 8.75 -20.79
CA PHE A 292 0.21 9.91 -21.69
C PHE A 292 1.35 9.98 -22.70
N GLY A 293 2.16 8.92 -22.84
CA GLY A 293 3.18 8.82 -23.89
C GLY A 293 4.49 9.56 -23.60
N HIS A 294 4.72 10.03 -22.37
CA HIS A 294 5.99 10.63 -21.94
C HIS A 294 7.02 9.54 -21.61
N ASN A 295 7.39 8.77 -22.63
CA ASN A 295 8.24 7.56 -22.48
C ASN A 295 9.63 7.83 -21.87
N PRO A 296 10.35 8.93 -22.20
CA PRO A 296 11.64 9.23 -21.57
C PRO A 296 11.52 9.36 -20.03
N GLN A 297 10.48 10.03 -19.55
CA GLN A 297 10.28 10.26 -18.13
C GLN A 297 9.81 9.00 -17.41
N SER A 298 8.97 8.19 -18.06
CA SER A 298 8.61 6.88 -17.51
C SER A 298 9.84 5.96 -17.39
N LEU A 299 10.76 6.01 -18.35
CA LEU A 299 12.03 5.28 -18.29
C LEU A 299 12.93 5.81 -17.17
N THR A 300 13.00 7.12 -16.98
CA THR A 300 13.72 7.74 -15.85
C THR A 300 13.15 7.26 -14.51
N ALA A 301 11.83 7.24 -14.37
CA ALA A 301 11.16 6.75 -13.16
C ALA A 301 11.46 5.26 -12.87
N ILE A 302 11.36 4.39 -13.86
CA ILE A 302 11.64 2.96 -13.66
C ILE A 302 13.12 2.70 -13.36
N ASN A 303 14.05 3.43 -13.98
CA ASN A 303 15.48 3.32 -13.68
C ASN A 303 15.80 3.79 -12.26
N SER A 304 15.14 4.85 -11.78
CA SER A 304 15.24 5.29 -10.40
C SER A 304 14.76 4.22 -9.43
N ILE A 305 13.62 3.57 -9.70
CA ILE A 305 13.10 2.45 -8.91
C ILE A 305 14.13 1.31 -8.86
N ILE A 306 14.64 0.88 -10.02
CA ILE A 306 15.61 -0.22 -10.12
C ILE A 306 16.90 0.12 -9.36
N GLY A 307 17.33 1.37 -9.37
CA GLY A 307 18.50 1.84 -8.62
C GLY A 307 18.40 1.66 -7.10
N TYR A 308 17.21 1.58 -6.54
CA TYR A 308 16.98 1.27 -5.12
C TYR A 308 16.92 -0.24 -4.83
N MET A 309 16.86 -1.09 -5.86
CA MET A 309 16.71 -2.54 -5.70
C MET A 309 18.07 -3.22 -5.54
N PRO A 310 18.19 -4.26 -4.71
CA PRO A 310 19.41 -5.03 -4.63
C PRO A 310 19.59 -5.90 -5.89
N LEU A 311 20.84 -6.12 -6.29
CA LEU A 311 21.17 -6.99 -7.42
C LEU A 311 20.74 -8.45 -7.18
N VAL A 312 20.86 -8.91 -5.93
CA VAL A 312 20.40 -10.22 -5.51
C VAL A 312 19.16 -10.03 -4.61
N PRO A 313 18.00 -10.53 -4.99
CA PRO A 313 16.80 -10.47 -4.17
C PRO A 313 17.04 -11.11 -2.80
N HIS A 314 16.59 -10.43 -1.77
CA HIS A 314 16.67 -10.87 -0.39
C HIS A 314 15.31 -10.65 0.26
N TRP A 315 14.84 -11.58 1.08
CA TRP A 315 13.51 -11.46 1.69
C TRP A 315 13.29 -10.12 2.42
N GLY A 316 14.36 -9.56 3.05
CA GLY A 316 14.32 -8.26 3.72
C GLY A 316 14.53 -7.04 2.79
N TYR A 317 14.92 -7.27 1.53
CA TYR A 317 15.24 -6.21 0.57
C TYR A 317 14.57 -6.43 -0.78
N ASN A 318 13.62 -7.33 -0.86
CA ASN A 318 12.96 -7.65 -2.11
C ASN A 318 12.26 -6.41 -2.67
N GLY A 319 12.71 -5.98 -3.83
CA GLY A 319 12.29 -4.72 -4.41
C GLY A 319 12.92 -3.50 -3.73
N ALA A 320 12.38 -2.34 -4.00
CA ALA A 320 12.87 -1.06 -3.51
C ALA A 320 12.33 -0.74 -2.12
N ALA A 321 12.90 -1.34 -1.09
CA ALA A 321 12.52 -1.05 0.28
C ALA A 321 12.95 0.37 0.68
N ARG A 322 12.06 1.11 1.30
CA ARG A 322 12.35 2.45 1.82
C ARG A 322 13.24 2.36 3.04
N ARG A 323 14.37 3.10 3.03
CA ARG A 323 15.39 3.05 4.10
C ARG A 323 15.86 4.41 4.61
N TYR A 324 15.24 5.49 4.20
CA TYR A 324 15.77 6.84 4.45
C TYR A 324 15.70 7.28 5.91
N TRP A 325 14.78 6.77 6.70
CA TRP A 325 14.60 7.19 8.09
C TRP A 325 15.86 7.01 8.93
N ASP A 326 16.57 5.92 8.71
CA ASP A 326 17.75 5.58 9.50
C ASP A 326 18.94 6.52 9.26
N PHE A 327 19.09 6.98 8.03
CA PHE A 327 20.22 7.84 7.68
C PHE A 327 20.04 9.29 8.08
N ILE A 328 18.80 9.75 8.17
CA ILE A 328 18.49 11.18 8.26
C ILE A 328 17.93 11.54 9.63
N TYR A 329 17.13 10.67 10.21
CA TYR A 329 16.47 10.94 11.47
C TYR A 329 17.06 10.20 12.68
N ALA A 330 17.92 9.24 12.47
CA ALA A 330 18.57 8.47 13.54
C ALA A 330 19.81 9.14 14.12
N GLY A 331 20.13 10.37 13.74
CA GLY A 331 21.35 11.07 14.13
C GLY A 331 21.41 11.61 15.56
N ALA A 332 20.37 11.45 16.38
CA ALA A 332 20.40 11.90 17.77
C ALA A 332 21.10 10.87 18.67
N PRO A 333 21.93 11.30 19.63
CA PRO A 333 22.54 10.41 20.62
C PRO A 333 21.45 9.59 21.35
N GLY A 334 21.61 8.25 21.34
CA GLY A 334 20.64 7.34 21.97
C GLY A 334 19.47 6.94 21.09
N SER A 335 19.35 7.45 19.86
CA SER A 335 18.35 6.96 18.91
C SER A 335 18.82 5.67 18.23
N ARG A 336 17.86 4.94 17.68
CA ARG A 336 18.11 3.66 17.00
C ARG A 336 18.97 3.87 15.77
N TYR A 337 20.08 3.19 15.70
CA TYR A 337 20.95 3.11 14.51
C TYR A 337 20.56 1.94 13.58
N GLU A 338 19.51 1.21 13.92
CA GLU A 338 19.02 0.08 13.13
C GLU A 338 18.27 0.58 11.92
N ARG A 339 18.61 0.10 10.74
CA ARG A 339 17.89 0.41 9.51
C ARG A 339 16.50 -0.24 9.53
N GLN A 340 15.49 0.57 9.32
CA GLN A 340 14.14 0.07 9.11
C GLN A 340 13.88 -0.18 7.63
N LEU A 341 13.33 -1.34 7.32
CA LEU A 341 12.92 -1.73 5.98
C LEU A 341 11.40 -1.68 5.90
N HIS A 342 10.91 -0.64 5.26
CA HIS A 342 9.50 -0.48 4.97
C HIS A 342 9.19 -1.12 3.63
N HIS A 343 8.54 -2.27 3.63
CA HIS A 343 8.23 -3.00 2.41
C HIS A 343 7.17 -2.33 1.53
N TYR A 344 6.53 -1.26 1.98
CA TYR A 344 5.63 -0.54 1.08
C TYR A 344 6.37 0.00 -0.15
N GLY A 345 7.63 0.39 0.00
CA GLY A 345 8.50 0.68 -1.13
C GLY A 345 8.69 -0.53 -2.05
N SER A 346 8.81 -1.73 -1.50
CA SER A 346 8.94 -2.97 -2.29
C SER A 346 7.66 -3.30 -3.06
N GLY A 347 6.52 -3.35 -2.38
CA GLY A 347 5.23 -3.72 -2.95
C GLY A 347 4.74 -2.73 -4.01
N LEU A 348 4.82 -1.44 -3.72
CA LEU A 348 4.38 -0.39 -4.64
C LEU A 348 5.27 -0.27 -5.87
N ASN A 349 6.59 -0.27 -5.69
CA ASN A 349 7.52 -0.18 -6.82
C ASN A 349 7.57 -1.45 -7.67
N ALA A 350 7.14 -2.59 -7.15
CA ALA A 350 6.94 -3.80 -7.94
C ALA A 350 5.86 -3.64 -9.03
N ILE A 351 4.90 -2.73 -8.84
CA ILE A 351 3.83 -2.48 -9.82
C ILE A 351 4.40 -2.00 -11.15
N PRO A 352 5.18 -0.89 -11.23
CA PRO A 352 5.79 -0.46 -12.48
C PRO A 352 6.82 -1.44 -13.01
N VAL A 353 7.58 -2.12 -12.15
CA VAL A 353 8.58 -3.11 -12.58
C VAL A 353 7.94 -4.27 -13.31
N LEU A 354 6.87 -4.85 -12.76
CA LEU A 354 6.15 -5.93 -13.43
C LEU A 354 5.31 -5.43 -14.63
N ALA A 355 4.85 -4.17 -14.60
CA ALA A 355 4.27 -3.56 -15.80
C ALA A 355 5.29 -3.49 -16.94
N ARG A 356 6.51 -3.08 -16.64
CA ARG A 356 7.60 -3.06 -17.61
C ARG A 356 7.99 -4.46 -18.09
N TYR A 357 8.06 -5.44 -17.20
CA TYR A 357 8.29 -6.83 -17.58
C TYR A 357 7.25 -7.34 -18.60
N ARG A 358 5.97 -7.03 -18.40
CA ARG A 358 4.91 -7.43 -19.34
C ARG A 358 5.07 -6.82 -20.74
N GLU A 359 5.77 -5.70 -20.86
CA GLU A 359 6.15 -5.08 -22.14
C GLU A 359 7.45 -5.67 -22.70
N GLN A 360 8.31 -6.18 -21.84
CA GLN A 360 9.64 -6.74 -22.18
C GLN A 360 9.82 -8.10 -21.47
N PRO A 361 9.08 -9.14 -21.91
CA PRO A 361 9.06 -10.43 -21.23
C PRO A 361 10.40 -11.20 -21.26
N ASP A 362 11.33 -10.78 -22.11
CA ASP A 362 12.68 -11.35 -22.17
C ASP A 362 13.58 -10.86 -21.02
N ASP A 363 13.21 -9.77 -20.36
CA ASP A 363 13.97 -9.25 -19.21
C ASP A 363 13.55 -9.95 -17.90
N LEU A 364 14.10 -11.15 -17.70
CA LEU A 364 13.86 -11.97 -16.51
C LEU A 364 14.31 -11.29 -15.21
N HIS A 365 15.22 -10.31 -15.29
CA HIS A 365 15.61 -9.55 -14.10
C HIS A 365 14.44 -8.74 -13.57
N LEU A 366 13.68 -8.07 -14.43
CA LEU A 366 12.47 -7.35 -14.04
C LEU A 366 11.42 -8.26 -13.38
N LEU A 367 11.20 -9.46 -13.96
CA LEU A 367 10.31 -10.45 -13.35
C LEU A 367 10.76 -10.80 -11.94
N ARG A 368 12.04 -11.11 -11.78
CA ARG A 368 12.63 -11.59 -10.54
C ARG A 368 12.51 -10.55 -9.42
N ILE A 369 12.94 -9.30 -9.67
CA ILE A 369 12.89 -8.23 -8.67
C ILE A 369 11.46 -7.74 -8.41
N GLY A 370 10.64 -7.64 -9.45
CA GLY A 370 9.24 -7.22 -9.33
C GLY A 370 8.39 -8.23 -8.57
N TYR A 371 8.52 -9.52 -8.86
CA TYR A 371 7.83 -10.57 -8.12
C TYR A 371 8.30 -10.63 -6.64
N ALA A 372 9.60 -10.54 -6.42
CA ALA A 372 10.15 -10.49 -5.07
C ALA A 372 9.62 -9.28 -4.27
N GLY A 373 9.52 -8.11 -4.92
CA GLY A 373 8.94 -6.91 -4.31
C GLY A 373 7.46 -7.08 -3.95
N THR A 374 6.69 -7.68 -4.83
CA THR A 374 5.26 -8.00 -4.57
C THR A 374 5.10 -8.94 -3.38
N MET A 375 5.93 -9.97 -3.28
CA MET A 375 5.87 -10.95 -2.20
C MET A 375 6.49 -10.43 -0.90
N GLY A 376 7.35 -9.41 -0.95
CA GLY A 376 7.94 -8.77 0.21
C GLY A 376 6.91 -8.29 1.23
N ALA A 377 5.74 -7.84 0.76
CA ALA A 377 4.64 -7.42 1.63
C ALA A 377 4.15 -8.51 2.60
N LEU A 378 4.19 -9.78 2.19
CA LEU A 378 3.75 -10.90 3.02
C LEU A 378 4.73 -11.24 4.13
N THR A 379 5.98 -10.84 4.01
CA THR A 379 7.01 -11.10 5.04
C THR A 379 6.86 -10.25 6.29
N ASN A 380 6.05 -9.19 6.23
CA ASN A 380 5.74 -8.35 7.38
C ASN A 380 4.52 -8.81 8.19
N ILE A 381 3.90 -9.92 7.80
CA ILE A 381 2.75 -10.50 8.51
C ILE A 381 3.26 -11.66 9.37
N ASP A 382 2.97 -11.63 10.67
CA ASP A 382 3.35 -12.69 11.59
C ASP A 382 2.40 -13.91 11.54
N GLN A 383 2.68 -14.93 12.35
CA GLN A 383 1.88 -16.16 12.37
C GLN A 383 0.43 -15.97 12.81
N GLU A 384 0.13 -14.87 13.50
CA GLU A 384 -1.21 -14.53 13.99
C GLU A 384 -1.95 -13.57 13.08
N GLY A 385 -1.28 -13.06 12.04
CA GLY A 385 -1.84 -12.11 11.08
C GLY A 385 -1.55 -10.65 11.40
N PHE A 386 -0.79 -10.34 12.46
CA PHE A 386 -0.33 -8.98 12.70
C PHE A 386 0.62 -8.54 11.60
N ALA A 387 0.34 -7.40 11.00
CA ALA A 387 1.18 -6.81 9.97
C ALA A 387 1.99 -5.64 10.53
N SER A 388 3.31 -5.82 10.60
CA SER A 388 4.24 -4.78 11.03
C SER A 388 4.52 -3.78 9.92
N VAL A 389 4.66 -2.50 10.27
CA VAL A 389 5.06 -1.44 9.32
C VAL A 389 6.42 -1.71 8.71
N ALA A 390 7.35 -2.25 9.49
CA ALA A 390 8.73 -2.47 9.09
C ALA A 390 9.39 -3.59 9.89
N PHE A 391 10.54 -4.03 9.43
CA PHE A 391 11.49 -4.76 10.26
C PHE A 391 12.90 -4.15 10.13
N HIS A 392 13.74 -4.43 11.11
CA HIS A 392 15.07 -3.85 11.20
C HIS A 392 16.04 -4.62 10.31
N ALA A 393 16.95 -3.91 9.65
CA ALA A 393 17.76 -4.42 8.54
C ALA A 393 18.93 -5.30 8.95
N PHE A 394 19.16 -5.55 10.22
CA PHE A 394 20.23 -6.44 10.65
C PHE A 394 19.81 -7.90 10.48
N PRO A 395 20.41 -8.64 9.55
CA PRO A 395 19.98 -10.01 9.22
C PRO A 395 20.00 -10.96 10.41
N GLU A 396 20.88 -10.71 11.38
CA GLU A 396 21.05 -11.55 12.58
C GLU A 396 19.94 -11.29 13.60
N SER A 397 19.38 -10.10 13.64
CA SER A 397 18.46 -9.67 14.72
C SER A 397 17.02 -9.61 14.32
N LEU A 398 16.60 -9.98 13.16
CA LEU A 398 15.21 -9.89 12.66
C LEU A 398 14.23 -9.29 13.69
N LYS A 399 14.30 -8.00 13.89
CA LYS A 399 13.46 -7.29 14.84
C LYS A 399 12.39 -6.55 14.08
N TRP A 400 11.14 -6.89 14.35
CA TRP A 400 10.00 -6.22 13.77
C TRP A 400 9.65 -4.96 14.56
N ASP A 401 9.15 -3.94 13.85
CA ASP A 401 8.52 -2.81 14.52
C ASP A 401 7.22 -3.28 15.17
N ALA A 402 6.96 -2.80 16.37
CA ALA A 402 5.76 -3.19 17.11
C ALA A 402 4.48 -2.55 16.53
N TYR A 403 4.61 -1.47 15.76
CA TYR A 403 3.46 -0.77 15.16
C TYR A 403 3.04 -1.39 13.83
N SER A 404 1.73 -1.43 13.58
CA SER A 404 1.16 -1.76 12.26
C SER A 404 1.29 -0.60 11.27
N GLY A 405 1.07 0.62 11.72
CA GLY A 405 1.31 1.88 11.02
C GLY A 405 1.09 1.85 9.50
N ASP A 406 2.13 2.17 8.76
CA ASP A 406 2.15 2.35 7.30
C ASP A 406 2.01 1.04 6.50
N TYR A 407 1.64 -0.06 7.10
CA TYR A 407 1.57 -1.35 6.40
C TYR A 407 0.57 -1.37 5.23
N GLY A 408 -0.50 -0.56 5.31
CA GLY A 408 -1.55 -0.53 4.28
C GLY A 408 -1.06 -0.29 2.86
N PRO A 409 -0.24 0.72 2.58
CA PRO A 409 0.37 0.93 1.27
C PRO A 409 1.19 -0.27 0.78
N ASN A 410 1.91 -0.96 1.69
CA ASN A 410 2.64 -2.18 1.38
C ASN A 410 1.71 -3.28 0.85
N PHE A 411 0.63 -3.53 1.59
CA PHE A 411 -0.35 -4.55 1.20
C PHE A 411 -1.15 -4.14 -0.05
N LEU A 412 -1.42 -2.86 -0.25
CA LEU A 412 -2.01 -2.35 -1.49
C LEU A 412 -1.14 -2.72 -2.71
N GLY A 413 0.18 -2.52 -2.62
CA GLY A 413 1.11 -2.92 -3.68
C GLY A 413 1.02 -4.41 -4.00
N HIS A 414 0.97 -5.28 -2.99
CA HIS A 414 0.75 -6.72 -3.17
C HIS A 414 -0.62 -6.99 -3.81
N ALA A 415 -1.69 -6.41 -3.29
CA ALA A 415 -3.06 -6.65 -3.74
C ALA A 415 -3.25 -6.25 -5.21
N LEU A 416 -2.73 -5.09 -5.62
CA LEU A 416 -2.86 -4.61 -6.99
C LEU A 416 -2.04 -5.44 -7.98
N ASN A 417 -0.91 -5.98 -7.56
CA ASN A 417 0.09 -6.55 -8.46
C ASN A 417 0.19 -8.08 -8.42
N SER A 418 -0.44 -8.74 -7.44
CA SER A 418 -0.39 -10.20 -7.33
C SER A 418 -0.91 -10.89 -8.60
N ALA A 419 -0.12 -11.81 -9.12
CA ALA A 419 -0.39 -12.59 -10.32
C ALA A 419 0.55 -13.80 -10.38
N THR A 420 0.20 -14.78 -11.20
CA THR A 420 1.09 -15.88 -11.56
C THR A 420 1.75 -15.57 -12.90
N TYR A 421 3.06 -15.65 -12.94
CA TYR A 421 3.86 -15.50 -14.17
C TYR A 421 4.41 -16.83 -14.58
N VAL A 422 4.14 -17.25 -15.80
CA VAL A 422 4.57 -18.52 -16.40
C VAL A 422 5.53 -18.22 -17.55
N ILE A 423 6.73 -18.76 -17.46
CA ILE A 423 7.78 -18.56 -18.47
C ILE A 423 8.32 -19.91 -18.92
N ASN A 424 8.82 -19.97 -20.15
CA ASN A 424 9.65 -21.08 -20.62
C ASN A 424 11.11 -20.59 -20.62
N HIS A 425 11.83 -20.87 -19.51
CA HIS A 425 13.21 -20.43 -19.36
C HIS A 425 14.12 -21.22 -20.30
N PRO A 426 15.06 -20.56 -21.03
CA PRO A 426 15.92 -21.25 -21.98
C PRO A 426 16.73 -22.42 -21.40
N GLU A 427 17.16 -22.29 -20.15
CA GLU A 427 18.01 -23.27 -19.45
C GLU A 427 17.20 -24.21 -18.55
N PHE A 428 16.14 -23.71 -17.88
CA PHE A 428 15.41 -24.45 -16.85
C PHE A 428 14.02 -24.92 -17.30
N GLY A 429 13.61 -24.63 -18.54
CA GLY A 429 12.29 -24.98 -19.05
C GLY A 429 11.16 -24.20 -18.36
N TRP A 430 9.98 -24.79 -18.34
CA TRP A 430 8.79 -24.14 -17.78
C TRP A 430 8.89 -23.88 -16.28
N GLN A 431 8.70 -22.63 -15.91
CA GLN A 431 8.73 -22.13 -14.53
C GLN A 431 7.48 -21.31 -14.26
N ALA A 432 7.01 -21.32 -13.02
CA ALA A 432 5.95 -20.42 -12.57
C ALA A 432 6.35 -19.65 -11.30
N PHE A 433 6.11 -18.36 -11.32
CA PHE A 433 6.19 -17.49 -10.15
C PHE A 433 4.76 -17.27 -9.64
N GLY A 434 4.45 -17.73 -8.44
CA GLY A 434 3.08 -17.76 -7.89
C GLY A 434 2.24 -18.97 -8.29
N GLY A 435 2.87 -20.04 -8.75
CA GLY A 435 2.24 -21.29 -9.12
C GLY A 435 3.21 -22.46 -9.16
N ASN A 436 2.67 -23.66 -9.32
CA ASN A 436 3.42 -24.87 -9.55
C ASN A 436 3.21 -25.31 -11.01
N VAL A 437 4.29 -25.70 -11.69
CA VAL A 437 4.24 -26.18 -13.09
C VAL A 437 4.47 -27.67 -13.13
N SER A 438 3.69 -28.37 -13.94
CA SER A 438 3.94 -29.72 -14.39
C SER A 438 3.84 -29.83 -15.90
N VAL A 439 4.73 -30.59 -16.53
CA VAL A 439 4.81 -30.75 -17.98
C VAL A 439 4.63 -32.22 -18.32
N SER A 440 3.72 -32.53 -19.27
CA SER A 440 3.49 -33.88 -19.79
C SER A 440 3.34 -33.80 -21.29
N GLY A 441 4.39 -34.18 -22.03
CA GLY A 441 4.47 -34.01 -23.47
C GLY A 441 4.35 -32.54 -23.87
N ALA A 442 3.40 -32.20 -24.72
CA ALA A 442 3.12 -30.82 -25.13
C ALA A 442 2.21 -30.04 -24.16
N ARG A 443 1.73 -30.68 -23.09
CA ARG A 443 0.81 -30.08 -22.13
C ARG A 443 1.57 -29.51 -20.95
N VAL A 444 1.35 -28.21 -20.69
CA VAL A 444 1.83 -27.52 -19.48
C VAL A 444 0.63 -27.25 -18.58
N THR A 445 0.71 -27.70 -17.34
CA THR A 445 -0.32 -27.48 -16.32
C THR A 445 0.26 -26.57 -15.24
N VAL A 446 -0.51 -25.56 -14.84
CA VAL A 446 -0.11 -24.59 -13.81
C VAL A 446 -1.16 -24.55 -12.71
N ASP A 447 -0.76 -24.89 -11.49
CA ASP A 447 -1.57 -24.71 -10.31
C ASP A 447 -1.29 -23.33 -9.71
N VAL A 448 -2.28 -22.42 -9.81
CA VAL A 448 -2.17 -21.04 -9.34
C VAL A 448 -2.29 -21.00 -7.83
N VAL A 449 -1.27 -20.49 -7.14
CA VAL A 449 -1.22 -20.36 -5.68
C VAL A 449 -1.31 -18.91 -5.20
N ASP A 450 -1.37 -17.94 -6.12
CA ASP A 450 -1.62 -16.55 -5.78
C ASP A 450 -3.00 -16.37 -5.14
N SER A 451 -3.08 -15.56 -4.07
CA SER A 451 -4.27 -15.51 -3.22
C SER A 451 -5.25 -14.39 -3.57
N LEU A 452 -4.79 -13.30 -4.16
CA LEU A 452 -5.63 -12.11 -4.29
C LEU A 452 -6.16 -11.91 -5.70
N ARG A 453 -5.32 -11.80 -6.71
CA ARG A 453 -5.77 -11.62 -8.10
C ARG A 453 -5.49 -12.87 -8.91
N LYS A 454 -6.54 -13.53 -9.39
CA LYS A 454 -6.42 -14.73 -10.24
C LYS A 454 -6.05 -14.36 -11.67
N ARG A 455 -4.87 -13.71 -11.83
CA ARG A 455 -4.30 -13.33 -13.13
C ARG A 455 -3.12 -14.25 -13.45
N VAL A 456 -3.04 -14.65 -14.70
CA VAL A 456 -1.91 -15.43 -15.21
C VAL A 456 -1.34 -14.72 -16.43
N TYR A 457 -0.04 -14.51 -16.42
CA TYR A 457 0.71 -14.00 -17.57
C TYR A 457 1.65 -15.09 -18.06
N ILE A 458 1.57 -15.40 -19.35
CA ILE A 458 2.37 -16.44 -19.98
C ILE A 458 3.29 -15.77 -20.99
N ALA A 459 4.59 -15.94 -20.81
CA ALA A 459 5.62 -15.46 -21.72
C ALA A 459 6.50 -16.64 -22.15
N PRO A 460 6.17 -17.33 -23.24
CA PRO A 460 7.08 -18.30 -23.84
C PRO A 460 8.28 -17.53 -24.39
N LEU A 461 9.47 -17.76 -23.79
CA LEU A 461 10.72 -17.23 -24.29
C LEU A 461 11.23 -18.14 -25.39
N GLY A 462 11.39 -17.64 -26.61
CA GLY A 462 11.89 -18.38 -27.81
C GLY A 462 10.95 -18.39 -28.95
#